data_6810be27542beb3c93531e5ad68440d0
#
_entry.id   6810be27542beb3c93531e5ad68440d0
#
_cell.length_a   1.000
_cell.length_b   1.000
_cell.length_c   1.000
_cell.angle_alpha   90.00
_cell.angle_beta   90.00
_cell.angle_gamma   90.00
#
_symmetry.space_group_name_H-M   'P 1'
#
loop_
_entity.id
_entity.type
_entity.pdbx_description
1 polymer ?
#
loop_
_entity_poly.entity_id
_entity_poly.type
_entity_poly.pdbx_seq_one_letter_code
_entity_poly.pdbx_strand_id
1 'polypeptide(L)'
;MTDEPFNFKNFSDDYQIATPFFDSVQTVVKRLLESCLTVRCFDHIDSNPIPSLDSVAEIIQQARNIIFPGYFSQYTLASSTLEYCLGQETTELLKNVSRLIILSFQHGCLRDGQTCSECSDLGNKKALKFLQALPGLRSLLATDVRAGFKGDPAAKSCDEIIFSYPGLFAVTVYRLAHELYLLDVPLLPRMMTEYAHGLTGIDIHPGAKIGKSFFIDHGTGVVVGETTEIGKRVRIYQGVTLGALSIPSDSVEFFRNKKRHPTIEDDVIIYSNATILGGETVIGARSTIGGNVWIIDESVPPNTKVVLKRPELIYLGNNSKLASKSPEEKSTIQFPEREKVMG
;
A
#
# COMPACT_ATOMS: atom_id res chain seq x y z
N MET A 1 -35.97 30.22 4.20
CA MET A 1 -34.81 30.13 3.27
C MET A 1 -35.26 30.80 1.99
N THR A 2 -34.64 31.92 1.65
CA THR A 2 -35.06 32.79 0.54
C THR A 2 -34.63 32.17 -0.78
N ASP A 3 -35.61 31.93 -1.66
CA ASP A 3 -35.44 31.43 -3.04
C ASP A 3 -34.80 32.50 -3.95
N GLU A 4 -33.60 32.97 -3.63
CA GLU A 4 -32.86 33.77 -4.61
C GLU A 4 -32.10 32.84 -5.54
N PRO A 5 -32.30 32.91 -6.86
CA PRO A 5 -31.55 32.11 -7.81
C PRO A 5 -30.06 32.52 -7.77
N PHE A 6 -29.18 31.56 -7.70
CA PHE A 6 -27.73 31.74 -7.71
C PHE A 6 -27.31 32.61 -8.91
N ASN A 7 -26.76 33.80 -8.63
CA ASN A 7 -26.44 34.80 -9.66
C ASN A 7 -24.99 34.58 -10.18
N PHE A 8 -24.84 33.97 -11.33
CA PHE A 8 -23.57 33.74 -12.01
C PHE A 8 -22.84 34.98 -12.53
N LYS A 9 -23.38 36.19 -12.34
CA LYS A 9 -22.79 37.44 -12.86
C LYS A 9 -21.49 37.88 -12.17
N ASN A 10 -21.04 37.22 -11.11
CA ASN A 10 -19.84 37.61 -10.36
C ASN A 10 -18.59 36.77 -10.71
N PHE A 11 -18.65 35.91 -11.72
CA PHE A 11 -17.44 35.26 -12.28
C PHE A 11 -16.91 36.19 -13.39
N SER A 12 -15.89 36.98 -13.03
CA SER A 12 -15.34 38.07 -13.78
C SER A 12 -14.48 37.68 -14.96
N ASP A 13 -14.63 38.38 -15.98
CA ASP A 13 -13.75 39.24 -16.81
C ASP A 13 -12.72 38.60 -17.75
N ASP A 14 -12.29 37.36 -17.62
CA ASP A 14 -11.26 36.82 -18.52
C ASP A 14 -11.74 35.84 -19.62
N TYR A 15 -13.00 35.40 -19.58
CA TYR A 15 -13.60 34.60 -20.65
C TYR A 15 -15.02 35.05 -20.95
N GLN A 16 -15.21 35.76 -22.05
CA GLN A 16 -16.55 36.07 -22.59
C GLN A 16 -17.18 34.76 -23.14
N ILE A 17 -17.79 33.96 -22.28
CA ILE A 17 -18.64 32.86 -22.70
C ILE A 17 -19.96 33.43 -23.17
N ALA A 18 -20.34 33.24 -24.44
CA ALA A 18 -21.57 33.76 -25.03
C ALA A 18 -22.82 33.27 -24.26
N THR A 19 -23.81 34.15 -24.08
CA THR A 19 -25.06 33.91 -23.32
C THR A 19 -25.74 32.56 -23.57
N PRO A 20 -25.80 32.02 -24.81
CA PRO A 20 -26.40 30.70 -25.07
C PRO A 20 -25.72 29.52 -24.36
N PHE A 21 -24.44 29.64 -24.02
CA PHE A 21 -23.72 28.58 -23.29
C PHE A 21 -24.10 28.57 -21.80
N PHE A 22 -24.41 29.74 -21.19
CA PHE A 22 -24.89 29.80 -19.80
C PHE A 22 -26.24 29.12 -19.61
N ASP A 23 -27.18 29.25 -20.56
CA ASP A 23 -28.47 28.56 -20.51
C ASP A 23 -28.28 27.04 -20.62
N SER A 24 -27.31 26.59 -21.42
CA SER A 24 -26.93 25.19 -21.52
C SER A 24 -26.33 24.67 -20.19
N VAL A 25 -25.48 25.44 -19.50
CA VAL A 25 -24.94 25.10 -18.18
C VAL A 25 -26.06 24.98 -17.15
N GLN A 26 -27.03 25.89 -17.11
CA GLN A 26 -28.17 25.77 -16.19
C GLN A 26 -28.97 24.48 -16.41
N THR A 27 -29.17 24.09 -17.67
CA THR A 27 -29.83 22.83 -18.01
C THR A 27 -29.05 21.63 -17.50
N VAL A 28 -27.70 21.62 -17.62
CA VAL A 28 -26.83 20.56 -17.11
C VAL A 28 -26.91 20.51 -15.56
N VAL A 29 -26.86 21.68 -14.89
CA VAL A 29 -26.99 21.76 -13.42
C VAL A 29 -28.30 21.16 -12.94
N LYS A 30 -29.44 21.48 -13.57
CA LYS A 30 -30.74 20.90 -13.23
C LYS A 30 -30.73 19.37 -13.33
N ARG A 31 -30.20 18.83 -14.44
CA ARG A 31 -30.08 17.36 -14.63
C ARG A 31 -29.14 16.70 -13.60
N LEU A 32 -28.05 17.37 -13.22
CA LEU A 32 -27.15 16.88 -12.16
C LEU A 32 -27.87 16.87 -10.82
N LEU A 33 -28.61 17.94 -10.45
CA LEU A 33 -29.40 17.98 -9.23
C LEU A 33 -30.46 16.86 -9.18
N GLU A 34 -31.18 16.63 -10.27
CA GLU A 34 -32.13 15.52 -10.40
C GLU A 34 -31.42 14.17 -10.19
N SER A 35 -30.22 13.99 -10.75
CA SER A 35 -29.41 12.79 -10.55
C SER A 35 -29.00 12.61 -9.08
N CYS A 36 -28.54 13.65 -8.40
CA CYS A 36 -28.19 13.61 -6.98
C CYS A 36 -29.40 13.23 -6.09
N LEU A 37 -30.62 13.62 -6.48
CA LEU A 37 -31.82 13.28 -5.73
C LEU A 37 -32.28 11.82 -5.95
N THR A 38 -31.90 11.21 -7.07
CA THR A 38 -32.34 9.86 -7.48
C THR A 38 -31.34 8.77 -7.15
N VAL A 39 -30.02 9.07 -7.20
CA VAL A 39 -28.94 8.09 -7.00
C VAL A 39 -28.11 8.46 -5.77
N ARG A 40 -28.64 8.19 -4.59
CA ARG A 40 -28.05 8.64 -3.33
C ARG A 40 -26.76 7.92 -2.88
N CYS A 41 -26.35 6.85 -3.50
CA CYS A 41 -25.20 6.07 -3.04
C CYS A 41 -23.82 6.71 -3.33
N PHE A 42 -23.78 7.75 -4.15
CA PHE A 42 -22.54 8.46 -4.55
C PHE A 42 -22.42 9.86 -3.93
N ASP A 43 -23.48 10.33 -3.26
CA ASP A 43 -23.51 11.68 -2.75
C ASP A 43 -23.18 11.71 -1.26
N HIS A 44 -22.44 12.75 -0.86
CA HIS A 44 -22.05 13.01 0.53
C HIS A 44 -22.54 14.41 0.94
N ILE A 45 -23.85 14.65 0.74
CA ILE A 45 -24.52 15.94 0.96
C ILE A 45 -25.01 15.98 2.41
N ASP A 46 -24.94 17.16 3.06
CA ASP A 46 -25.36 17.38 4.45
C ASP A 46 -24.71 16.44 5.47
N SER A 47 -23.55 15.90 5.14
CA SER A 47 -22.80 14.97 5.97
C SER A 47 -21.55 15.60 6.57
N ASN A 48 -21.05 15.04 7.69
CA ASN A 48 -19.77 15.49 8.25
C ASN A 48 -18.62 15.25 7.24
N PRO A 49 -17.61 16.14 7.21
CA PRO A 49 -16.46 15.94 6.34
C PRO A 49 -15.80 14.57 6.57
N ILE A 50 -15.44 13.89 5.50
CA ILE A 50 -14.57 12.70 5.53
C ILE A 50 -13.10 13.13 5.52
N PRO A 51 -12.14 12.26 5.94
CA PRO A 51 -10.73 12.55 5.78
C PRO A 51 -10.39 12.86 4.32
N SER A 52 -9.68 13.96 4.05
CA SER A 52 -9.19 14.27 2.70
C SER A 52 -7.88 13.54 2.41
N LEU A 53 -7.58 13.30 1.14
CA LEU A 53 -6.29 12.69 0.74
C LEU A 53 -5.11 13.55 1.16
N ASP A 54 -5.21 14.87 1.11
CA ASP A 54 -4.16 15.79 1.57
C ASP A 54 -3.89 15.62 3.07
N SER A 55 -4.95 15.53 3.89
CA SER A 55 -4.80 15.28 5.33
C SER A 55 -4.21 13.91 5.64
N VAL A 56 -4.51 12.89 4.82
CA VAL A 56 -3.89 11.56 4.91
C VAL A 56 -2.40 11.63 4.57
N ALA A 57 -2.03 12.34 3.49
CA ALA A 57 -0.64 12.57 3.10
C ALA A 57 0.15 13.29 4.21
N GLU A 58 -0.48 14.30 4.85
CA GLU A 58 0.12 15.07 5.95
C GLU A 58 0.47 14.18 7.15
N ILE A 59 -0.46 13.36 7.65
CA ILE A 59 -0.18 12.48 8.79
C ILE A 59 0.87 11.41 8.47
N ILE A 60 0.91 10.91 7.24
CA ILE A 60 1.95 9.99 6.77
C ILE A 60 3.31 10.68 6.83
N GLN A 61 3.42 11.91 6.33
CA GLN A 61 4.67 12.66 6.34
C GLN A 61 5.13 13.01 7.76
N GLN A 62 4.22 13.44 8.63
CA GLN A 62 4.50 13.72 10.05
C GLN A 62 4.99 12.46 10.77
N ALA A 63 4.35 11.31 10.57
CA ALA A 63 4.79 10.05 11.15
C ALA A 63 6.18 9.64 10.62
N ARG A 64 6.48 9.87 9.35
CA ARG A 64 7.81 9.61 8.77
C ARG A 64 8.90 10.51 9.37
N ASN A 65 8.60 11.78 9.64
CA ASN A 65 9.54 12.69 10.32
C ASN A 65 9.92 12.18 11.71
N ILE A 66 8.95 11.65 12.46
CA ILE A 66 9.17 11.07 13.79
C ILE A 66 9.95 9.75 13.72
N ILE A 67 9.63 8.89 12.77
CA ILE A 67 10.27 7.57 12.60
C ILE A 67 11.68 7.71 12.07
N PHE A 68 11.93 8.63 11.14
CA PHE A 68 13.22 8.91 10.52
C PHE A 68 13.65 10.36 10.77
N PRO A 69 13.99 10.75 12.03
CA PRO A 69 14.27 12.15 12.36
C PRO A 69 15.48 12.66 11.57
N GLY A 70 15.33 13.87 11.02
CA GLY A 70 16.35 14.55 10.21
C GLY A 70 16.39 14.17 8.72
N TYR A 71 15.71 13.09 8.31
CA TYR A 71 15.72 12.68 6.89
C TYR A 71 14.83 13.54 5.99
N PHE A 72 13.68 13.97 6.49
CA PHE A 72 12.67 14.67 5.67
C PHE A 72 12.39 16.09 6.14
N SER A 73 13.13 16.58 7.15
CA SER A 73 13.04 17.96 7.63
C SER A 73 13.77 18.94 6.71
N GLN A 74 13.23 20.15 6.56
CA GLN A 74 13.89 21.23 5.79
C GLN A 74 15.01 21.95 6.56
N TYR A 75 15.28 21.55 7.80
CA TYR A 75 16.28 22.12 8.69
C TYR A 75 17.19 21.05 9.28
N THR A 76 18.39 21.45 9.66
CA THR A 76 19.33 20.54 10.32
C THR A 76 18.84 20.24 11.74
N LEU A 77 18.61 18.97 12.05
CA LEU A 77 18.22 18.53 13.37
C LEU A 77 19.46 18.31 14.24
N ALA A 78 19.66 19.16 15.26
CA ALA A 78 20.76 19.03 16.19
C ALA A 78 20.36 18.12 17.39
N SER A 79 21.31 17.38 17.97
CA SER A 79 21.07 16.54 19.14
C SER A 79 20.52 17.33 20.33
N SER A 80 20.92 18.59 20.49
CA SER A 80 20.45 19.49 21.56
C SER A 80 18.99 19.94 21.41
N THR A 81 18.42 19.88 20.20
CA THR A 81 17.03 20.27 19.92
C THR A 81 16.13 19.08 19.62
N LEU A 82 16.67 17.88 19.60
CA LEU A 82 15.96 16.65 19.20
C LEU A 82 14.71 16.41 20.05
N GLU A 83 14.81 16.50 21.37
CA GLU A 83 13.69 16.28 22.29
C GLU A 83 12.56 17.27 22.03
N TYR A 84 12.90 18.56 21.88
CA TYR A 84 11.91 19.59 21.56
C TYR A 84 11.22 19.35 20.21
N CYS A 85 11.99 19.05 19.17
CA CYS A 85 11.44 18.79 17.83
C CYS A 85 10.56 17.55 17.82
N LEU A 86 10.97 16.45 18.45
CA LEU A 86 10.14 15.25 18.57
C LEU A 86 8.86 15.51 19.37
N GLY A 87 8.93 16.31 20.44
CA GLY A 87 7.78 16.71 21.23
C GLY A 87 6.76 17.49 20.41
N GLN A 88 7.23 18.46 19.63
CA GLN A 88 6.39 19.27 18.74
C GLN A 88 5.74 18.40 17.64
N GLU A 89 6.53 17.63 16.89
CA GLU A 89 6.06 16.75 15.81
C GLU A 89 5.05 15.71 16.34
N THR A 90 5.33 15.11 17.51
CA THR A 90 4.42 14.11 18.09
C THR A 90 3.10 14.73 18.56
N THR A 91 3.14 15.95 19.10
CA THR A 91 1.94 16.67 19.54
C THR A 91 1.06 17.04 18.33
N GLU A 92 1.68 17.52 17.24
CA GLU A 92 0.94 17.86 16.03
C GLU A 92 0.37 16.61 15.35
N LEU A 93 1.13 15.53 15.28
CA LEU A 93 0.63 14.24 14.77
C LEU A 93 -0.55 13.74 15.61
N LEU A 94 -0.49 13.82 16.95
CA LEU A 94 -1.61 13.42 17.81
C LEU A 94 -2.89 14.17 17.44
N LYS A 95 -2.81 15.49 17.31
CA LYS A 95 -3.94 16.35 16.95
C LYS A 95 -4.54 15.98 15.60
N ASN A 96 -3.69 15.81 14.57
CA ASN A 96 -4.12 15.53 13.21
C ASN A 96 -4.69 14.10 13.09
N VAL A 97 -4.04 13.11 13.65
CA VAL A 97 -4.54 11.71 13.67
C VAL A 97 -5.84 11.60 14.45
N SER A 98 -5.95 12.25 15.63
CA SER A 98 -7.21 12.27 16.39
C SER A 98 -8.36 12.80 15.54
N ARG A 99 -8.15 13.93 14.87
CA ARG A 99 -9.16 14.53 13.99
C ARG A 99 -9.60 13.57 12.88
N LEU A 100 -8.65 12.93 12.18
CA LEU A 100 -8.98 12.03 11.08
C LEU A 100 -9.67 10.74 11.56
N ILE A 101 -9.29 10.20 12.71
CA ILE A 101 -9.96 9.04 13.31
C ILE A 101 -11.39 9.41 13.70
N ILE A 102 -11.61 10.57 14.33
CA ILE A 102 -12.94 11.05 14.71
C ILE A 102 -13.84 11.19 13.47
N LEU A 103 -13.34 11.83 12.40
CA LEU A 103 -14.08 11.96 11.15
C LEU A 103 -14.44 10.59 10.54
N SER A 104 -13.50 9.63 10.58
CA SER A 104 -13.73 8.28 10.08
C SER A 104 -14.82 7.55 10.85
N PHE A 105 -14.88 7.69 12.19
CA PHE A 105 -15.96 7.13 13.00
C PHE A 105 -17.29 7.83 12.77
N GLN A 106 -17.29 9.15 12.72
CA GLN A 106 -18.51 9.93 12.46
C GLN A 106 -19.13 9.57 11.12
N HIS A 107 -18.30 9.38 10.08
CA HIS A 107 -18.77 8.92 8.78
C HIS A 107 -19.44 7.53 8.86
N GLY A 108 -18.86 6.58 9.60
CA GLY A 108 -19.46 5.26 9.83
C GLY A 108 -20.79 5.35 10.55
N CYS A 109 -20.86 6.08 11.67
CA CYS A 109 -22.08 6.25 12.45
C CYS A 109 -23.22 6.86 11.63
N LEU A 110 -22.94 7.90 10.84
CA LEU A 110 -23.96 8.54 9.98
C LEU A 110 -24.49 7.59 8.92
N ARG A 111 -23.62 6.80 8.29
CA ARG A 111 -24.02 5.79 7.31
C ARG A 111 -24.95 4.75 7.91
N ASP A 112 -24.72 4.38 9.17
CA ASP A 112 -25.53 3.38 9.89
C ASP A 112 -26.73 4.01 10.62
N GLY A 113 -27.03 5.31 10.39
CA GLY A 113 -28.17 6.04 10.96
C GLY A 113 -28.05 6.30 12.47
N GLN A 114 -26.83 6.26 13.01
CA GLN A 114 -26.56 6.46 14.43
C GLN A 114 -25.99 7.85 14.71
N THR A 115 -26.41 8.49 15.83
CA THR A 115 -25.76 9.68 16.36
C THR A 115 -24.64 9.27 17.32
N CYS A 116 -23.40 9.63 17.00
CA CYS A 116 -22.25 9.26 17.82
C CYS A 116 -21.88 10.37 18.80
N SER A 117 -22.27 10.25 20.06
CA SER A 117 -21.81 11.11 21.16
C SER A 117 -20.38 10.78 21.64
N GLU A 118 -19.91 9.56 21.36
CA GLU A 118 -18.64 9.03 21.89
C GLU A 118 -17.49 9.01 20.87
N CYS A 119 -17.72 9.38 19.60
CA CYS A 119 -16.71 9.35 18.54
C CYS A 119 -15.47 10.16 18.89
N SER A 120 -15.61 11.30 19.58
CA SER A 120 -14.49 12.14 19.98
C SER A 120 -13.59 11.47 21.00
N ASP A 121 -14.16 10.91 22.07
CA ASP A 121 -13.42 10.22 23.11
C ASP A 121 -12.75 8.95 22.59
N LEU A 122 -13.50 8.17 21.80
CA LEU A 122 -12.97 6.95 21.18
C LEU A 122 -11.81 7.28 20.22
N GLY A 123 -11.98 8.31 19.37
CA GLY A 123 -10.97 8.74 18.43
C GLY A 123 -9.69 9.20 19.11
N ASN A 124 -9.80 10.01 20.16
CA ASN A 124 -8.65 10.47 20.94
C ASN A 124 -7.92 9.30 21.64
N LYS A 125 -8.64 8.34 22.23
CA LYS A 125 -8.06 7.14 22.82
C LYS A 125 -7.31 6.28 21.81
N LYS A 126 -7.88 6.09 20.61
CA LYS A 126 -7.23 5.31 19.52
C LYS A 126 -6.01 6.06 18.95
N ALA A 127 -6.08 7.38 18.80
CA ALA A 127 -4.95 8.20 18.39
C ALA A 127 -3.77 8.09 19.35
N LEU A 128 -4.04 8.15 20.66
CA LEU A 128 -3.00 7.97 21.68
C LEU A 128 -2.36 6.56 21.60
N LYS A 129 -3.17 5.51 21.43
CA LYS A 129 -2.66 4.14 21.23
C LYS A 129 -1.78 4.03 19.99
N PHE A 130 -2.19 4.66 18.89
CA PHE A 130 -1.39 4.72 17.67
C PHE A 130 -0.03 5.38 17.91
N LEU A 131 0.02 6.52 18.61
CA LEU A 131 1.28 7.17 18.94
C LEU A 131 2.18 6.29 19.85
N GLN A 132 1.58 5.56 20.80
CA GLN A 132 2.30 4.63 21.67
C GLN A 132 2.95 3.47 20.89
N ALA A 133 2.45 3.12 19.70
CA ALA A 133 3.03 2.11 18.82
C ALA A 133 4.26 2.62 18.03
N LEU A 134 4.43 3.94 17.83
CA LEU A 134 5.49 4.51 16.99
C LEU A 134 6.92 4.07 17.36
N PRO A 135 7.32 3.98 18.65
CA PRO A 135 8.66 3.51 19.00
C PRO A 135 8.92 2.06 18.56
N GLY A 136 7.90 1.19 18.68
CA GLY A 136 7.95 -0.18 18.18
C GLY A 136 8.04 -0.25 16.65
N LEU A 137 7.23 0.55 15.97
CA LEU A 137 7.26 0.69 14.52
C LEU A 137 8.61 1.19 13.99
N ARG A 138 9.21 2.18 14.66
CA ARG A 138 10.55 2.65 14.33
C ARG A 138 11.59 1.51 14.41
N SER A 139 11.54 0.72 15.48
CA SER A 139 12.43 -0.43 15.65
C SER A 139 12.21 -1.50 14.57
N LEU A 140 10.96 -1.74 14.19
CA LEU A 140 10.58 -2.68 13.14
C LEU A 140 11.06 -2.20 11.77
N LEU A 141 10.80 -0.95 11.40
CA LEU A 141 11.23 -0.33 10.14
C LEU A 141 12.77 -0.28 10.01
N ALA A 142 13.50 -0.09 11.12
CA ALA A 142 14.95 -0.20 11.09
C ALA A 142 15.43 -1.61 10.66
N THR A 143 14.64 -2.66 10.89
CA THR A 143 14.94 -4.00 10.36
C THR A 143 14.68 -4.10 8.86
N ASP A 144 13.65 -3.41 8.35
CA ASP A 144 13.31 -3.39 6.93
C ASP A 144 14.33 -2.59 6.12
N VAL A 145 14.80 -1.43 6.64
CA VAL A 145 15.90 -0.66 6.04
C VAL A 145 17.15 -1.53 5.90
N ARG A 146 17.53 -2.24 6.98
CA ARG A 146 18.69 -3.15 6.93
C ARG A 146 18.50 -4.32 5.97
N ALA A 147 17.26 -4.82 5.83
CA ALA A 147 16.96 -5.86 4.87
C ALA A 147 17.12 -5.38 3.43
N GLY A 148 16.69 -4.14 3.12
CA GLY A 148 16.92 -3.49 1.84
C GLY A 148 18.41 -3.33 1.54
N PHE A 149 19.17 -2.75 2.47
CA PHE A 149 20.62 -2.55 2.30
C PHE A 149 21.39 -3.86 2.08
N LYS A 150 21.03 -4.92 2.80
CA LYS A 150 21.64 -6.24 2.62
C LYS A 150 21.15 -6.99 1.38
N GLY A 151 19.96 -6.64 0.92
CA GLY A 151 19.27 -7.34 -0.15
C GLY A 151 19.59 -6.85 -1.54
N ASP A 152 19.94 -5.59 -1.67
CA ASP A 152 20.26 -4.96 -2.95
C ASP A 152 21.74 -4.59 -3.01
N PRO A 153 22.54 -5.25 -3.88
CA PRO A 153 23.95 -4.90 -4.08
C PRO A 153 24.17 -3.48 -4.62
N ALA A 154 23.17 -2.86 -5.22
CA ALA A 154 23.25 -1.49 -5.74
C ALA A 154 23.15 -0.43 -4.62
N ALA A 155 22.54 -0.76 -3.50
CA ALA A 155 22.38 0.15 -2.36
C ALA A 155 23.74 0.45 -1.70
N LYS A 156 24.11 1.73 -1.64
CA LYS A 156 25.39 2.19 -1.07
C LYS A 156 25.29 2.52 0.42
N SER A 157 24.10 2.83 0.92
CA SER A 157 23.88 3.19 2.32
C SER A 157 22.43 2.91 2.76
N CYS A 158 22.22 2.88 4.07
CA CYS A 158 20.85 2.87 4.63
C CYS A 158 20.11 4.18 4.30
N ASP A 159 20.82 5.29 4.16
CA ASP A 159 20.24 6.58 3.80
C ASP A 159 19.59 6.53 2.40
N GLU A 160 20.28 5.90 1.44
CA GLU A 160 19.75 5.69 0.10
C GLU A 160 18.45 4.90 0.11
N ILE A 161 18.36 3.84 0.93
CA ILE A 161 17.13 3.07 1.11
C ILE A 161 15.99 3.95 1.67
N ILE A 162 16.29 4.78 2.70
CA ILE A 162 15.29 5.63 3.36
C ILE A 162 14.77 6.72 2.40
N PHE A 163 15.66 7.34 1.62
CA PHE A 163 15.29 8.44 0.73
C PHE A 163 14.64 7.99 -0.57
N SER A 164 15.09 6.87 -1.15
CA SER A 164 14.88 6.61 -2.59
C SER A 164 14.03 5.39 -2.89
N TYR A 165 13.90 4.42 -1.96
CA TYR A 165 13.26 3.14 -2.27
C TYR A 165 11.73 3.21 -2.10
N PRO A 166 10.96 3.07 -3.20
CA PRO A 166 9.50 3.07 -3.12
C PRO A 166 8.96 1.91 -2.28
N GLY A 167 9.65 0.77 -2.27
CA GLY A 167 9.31 -0.37 -1.43
C GLY A 167 9.32 -0.03 0.06
N LEU A 168 10.34 0.71 0.53
CA LEU A 168 10.38 1.13 1.95
C LEU A 168 9.27 2.15 2.27
N PHE A 169 8.98 3.06 1.34
CA PHE A 169 7.87 4.01 1.54
C PHE A 169 6.54 3.26 1.69
N ALA A 170 6.22 2.34 0.77
CA ALA A 170 4.99 1.56 0.82
C ALA A 170 4.88 0.71 2.10
N VAL A 171 5.98 0.05 2.51
CA VAL A 171 6.04 -0.73 3.76
C VAL A 171 5.88 0.18 4.98
N THR A 172 6.46 1.38 4.99
CA THR A 172 6.31 2.35 6.08
C THR A 172 4.85 2.74 6.25
N VAL A 173 4.19 3.12 5.15
CA VAL A 173 2.76 3.51 5.17
C VAL A 173 1.87 2.32 5.56
N TYR A 174 2.14 1.14 5.02
CA TYR A 174 1.44 -0.08 5.39
C TYR A 174 1.54 -0.34 6.92
N ARG A 175 2.74 -0.28 7.52
CA ARG A 175 2.91 -0.53 8.95
C ARG A 175 2.16 0.48 9.82
N LEU A 176 2.15 1.76 9.43
CA LEU A 176 1.34 2.80 10.08
C LEU A 176 -0.17 2.51 9.95
N ALA A 177 -0.61 2.18 8.75
CA ALA A 177 -2.01 1.85 8.48
C ALA A 177 -2.46 0.57 9.18
N HIS A 178 -1.59 -0.43 9.31
CA HIS A 178 -1.85 -1.67 10.02
C HIS A 178 -2.14 -1.44 11.50
N GLU A 179 -1.41 -0.55 12.17
CA GLU A 179 -1.71 -0.19 13.57
C GLU A 179 -3.10 0.43 13.72
N LEU A 180 -3.50 1.31 12.81
CA LEU A 180 -4.86 1.87 12.81
C LEU A 180 -5.92 0.81 12.46
N TYR A 181 -5.60 -0.13 11.59
CA TYR A 181 -6.47 -1.27 11.27
C TYR A 181 -6.69 -2.17 12.49
N LEU A 182 -5.62 -2.49 13.24
CA LEU A 182 -5.70 -3.26 14.49
C LEU A 182 -6.49 -2.52 15.59
N LEU A 183 -6.59 -1.22 15.50
CA LEU A 183 -7.40 -0.39 16.36
C LEU A 183 -8.85 -0.26 15.86
N ASP A 184 -9.28 -1.00 14.85
CA ASP A 184 -10.61 -0.93 14.23
C ASP A 184 -11.00 0.49 13.79
N VAL A 185 -10.05 1.27 13.29
CA VAL A 185 -10.34 2.58 12.70
C VAL A 185 -10.89 2.35 11.29
N PRO A 186 -12.14 2.81 11.00
CA PRO A 186 -12.71 2.61 9.68
C PRO A 186 -12.09 3.55 8.65
N LEU A 187 -12.11 3.19 7.38
CA LEU A 187 -11.76 3.99 6.22
C LEU A 187 -10.29 4.43 6.16
N LEU A 188 -9.78 5.13 7.20
CA LEU A 188 -8.46 5.77 7.23
C LEU A 188 -7.29 4.81 6.92
N PRO A 189 -7.21 3.58 7.45
CA PRO A 189 -6.13 2.65 7.12
C PRO A 189 -6.07 2.34 5.61
N ARG A 190 -7.24 2.13 4.98
CA ARG A 190 -7.30 1.87 3.54
C ARG A 190 -6.93 3.10 2.72
N MET A 191 -7.38 4.29 3.10
CA MET A 191 -6.97 5.53 2.44
C MET A 191 -5.45 5.74 2.47
N MET A 192 -4.79 5.40 3.58
CA MET A 192 -3.34 5.50 3.70
C MET A 192 -2.62 4.55 2.74
N THR A 193 -3.04 3.28 2.68
CA THR A 193 -2.39 2.31 1.78
C THR A 193 -2.69 2.59 0.32
N GLU A 194 -3.89 3.08 -0.04
CA GLU A 194 -4.20 3.51 -1.41
C GLU A 194 -3.40 4.77 -1.82
N TYR A 195 -3.15 5.69 -0.89
CA TYR A 195 -2.25 6.81 -1.16
C TYR A 195 -0.83 6.33 -1.52
N ALA A 196 -0.29 5.38 -0.76
CA ALA A 196 1.02 4.79 -1.07
C ALA A 196 1.01 3.99 -2.38
N HIS A 197 -0.06 3.23 -2.64
CA HIS A 197 -0.27 2.51 -3.89
C HIS A 197 -0.26 3.46 -5.10
N GLY A 198 -0.98 4.58 -5.03
CA GLY A 198 -1.00 5.58 -6.09
C GLY A 198 0.37 6.19 -6.41
N LEU A 199 1.26 6.30 -5.42
CA LEU A 199 2.61 6.85 -5.60
C LEU A 199 3.65 5.83 -6.05
N THR A 200 3.49 4.55 -5.67
CA THR A 200 4.54 3.53 -5.83
C THR A 200 4.17 2.39 -6.76
N GLY A 201 2.87 2.22 -7.06
CA GLY A 201 2.37 1.03 -7.72
C GLY A 201 2.43 -0.24 -6.84
N ILE A 202 2.58 -0.10 -5.51
CA ILE A 202 2.66 -1.20 -4.55
C ILE A 202 1.38 -1.19 -3.70
N ASP A 203 0.52 -2.19 -3.88
CA ASP A 203 -0.74 -2.36 -3.15
C ASP A 203 -0.55 -3.35 -1.99
N ILE A 204 -0.57 -2.85 -0.76
CA ILE A 204 -0.53 -3.68 0.45
C ILE A 204 -1.78 -3.38 1.27
N HIS A 205 -2.66 -4.37 1.42
CA HIS A 205 -3.85 -4.18 2.25
C HIS A 205 -3.47 -4.02 3.72
N PRO A 206 -4.05 -3.06 4.47
CA PRO A 206 -3.68 -2.82 5.88
C PRO A 206 -3.95 -4.00 6.81
N GLY A 207 -4.82 -4.93 6.43
CA GLY A 207 -5.10 -6.16 7.18
C GLY A 207 -4.06 -7.26 7.03
N ALA A 208 -3.15 -7.19 6.06
CA ALA A 208 -2.07 -8.16 5.90
C ALA A 208 -1.18 -8.21 7.16
N LYS A 209 -0.59 -9.37 7.47
CA LYS A 209 0.33 -9.53 8.60
C LYS A 209 1.75 -9.75 8.06
N ILE A 210 2.65 -8.79 8.29
CA ILE A 210 4.00 -8.83 7.73
C ILE A 210 5.05 -8.78 8.84
N GLY A 211 5.91 -9.79 8.90
CA GLY A 211 7.00 -9.92 9.86
C GLY A 211 8.10 -8.87 9.66
N LYS A 212 9.16 -8.98 10.49
CA LYS A 212 10.32 -8.07 10.45
C LYS A 212 11.26 -8.38 9.30
N SER A 213 12.07 -7.39 8.91
CA SER A 213 13.06 -7.51 7.84
C SER A 213 12.43 -7.86 6.49
N PHE A 214 11.28 -7.28 6.21
CA PHE A 214 10.57 -7.42 4.94
C PHE A 214 11.16 -6.44 3.92
N PHE A 215 11.44 -6.92 2.72
CA PHE A 215 12.00 -6.09 1.65
C PHE A 215 11.25 -6.29 0.34
N ILE A 216 10.80 -5.18 -0.24
CA ILE A 216 10.25 -5.12 -1.60
C ILE A 216 11.29 -4.45 -2.47
N ASP A 217 11.79 -5.19 -3.45
CA ASP A 217 12.74 -4.69 -4.44
C ASP A 217 12.01 -4.24 -5.71
N HIS A 218 12.33 -3.04 -6.22
CA HIS A 218 11.59 -2.31 -7.26
C HIS A 218 10.13 -2.05 -6.90
N GLY A 219 9.31 -3.06 -6.89
CA GLY A 219 7.99 -3.13 -6.26
C GLY A 219 6.79 -2.82 -7.15
N THR A 220 6.94 -2.10 -8.26
CA THR A 220 5.79 -1.76 -9.13
C THR A 220 4.97 -2.99 -9.48
N GLY A 221 3.65 -2.92 -9.24
CA GLY A 221 2.72 -4.01 -9.52
C GLY A 221 2.67 -5.12 -8.45
N VAL A 222 3.31 -4.93 -7.29
CA VAL A 222 3.14 -5.84 -6.15
C VAL A 222 1.75 -5.68 -5.56
N VAL A 223 1.10 -6.82 -5.28
CA VAL A 223 -0.20 -6.87 -4.60
C VAL A 223 -0.11 -7.83 -3.41
N VAL A 224 -0.45 -7.35 -2.22
CA VAL A 224 -0.54 -8.13 -0.98
C VAL A 224 -1.94 -8.01 -0.40
N GLY A 225 -2.73 -9.09 -0.52
CA GLY A 225 -4.13 -9.10 -0.11
C GLY A 225 -4.35 -9.14 1.41
N GLU A 226 -5.56 -8.81 1.84
CA GLU A 226 -5.96 -8.56 3.23
C GLU A 226 -5.55 -9.63 4.23
N THR A 227 -5.75 -10.91 3.91
CA THR A 227 -5.49 -12.00 4.84
C THR A 227 -4.16 -12.72 4.57
N THR A 228 -3.25 -12.06 3.82
CA THR A 228 -1.90 -12.57 3.60
C THR A 228 -1.12 -12.57 4.91
N GLU A 229 -0.39 -13.64 5.17
CA GLU A 229 0.57 -13.74 6.27
C GLU A 229 1.98 -13.92 5.71
N ILE A 230 2.89 -13.01 6.08
CA ILE A 230 4.28 -12.99 5.63
C ILE A 230 5.20 -13.08 6.85
N GLY A 231 6.06 -14.08 6.87
CA GLY A 231 7.06 -14.31 7.91
C GLY A 231 8.17 -13.26 7.94
N LYS A 232 9.29 -13.61 8.57
CA LYS A 232 10.46 -12.74 8.74
C LYS A 232 11.43 -12.91 7.58
N ARG A 233 12.17 -11.85 7.23
CA ARG A 233 13.24 -11.87 6.22
C ARG A 233 12.76 -12.34 4.83
N VAL A 234 11.51 -12.02 4.51
CA VAL A 234 10.95 -12.30 3.19
C VAL A 234 11.33 -11.16 2.24
N ARG A 235 11.69 -11.54 1.01
CA ARG A 235 11.96 -10.61 -0.09
C ARG A 235 11.01 -10.89 -1.24
N ILE A 236 10.42 -9.83 -1.78
CA ILE A 236 9.61 -9.92 -3.00
C ILE A 236 10.04 -8.87 -4.01
N TYR A 237 9.87 -9.20 -5.27
CA TYR A 237 10.20 -8.35 -6.40
C TYR A 237 8.95 -7.79 -7.07
N GLN A 238 9.14 -6.88 -8.03
CA GLN A 238 8.06 -6.25 -8.78
C GLN A 238 7.09 -7.26 -9.40
N GLY A 239 5.81 -6.88 -9.49
CA GLY A 239 4.75 -7.67 -10.11
C GLY A 239 4.32 -8.92 -9.33
N VAL A 240 4.85 -9.16 -8.14
CA VAL A 240 4.42 -10.29 -7.30
C VAL A 240 3.00 -10.07 -6.80
N THR A 241 2.15 -11.06 -7.00
CA THR A 241 0.77 -11.06 -6.50
C THR A 241 0.56 -12.14 -5.45
N LEU A 242 0.19 -11.72 -4.23
CA LEU A 242 -0.26 -12.58 -3.14
C LEU A 242 -1.78 -12.39 -2.99
N GLY A 243 -2.56 -13.15 -3.75
CA GLY A 243 -3.96 -12.88 -4.03
C GLY A 243 -4.92 -13.97 -3.53
N ALA A 244 -6.21 -13.69 -3.64
CA ALA A 244 -7.28 -14.66 -3.45
C ALA A 244 -7.61 -15.37 -4.77
N LEU A 245 -8.26 -16.53 -4.68
CA LEU A 245 -8.94 -17.14 -5.81
C LEU A 245 -10.16 -16.31 -6.20
N SER A 246 -10.65 -16.50 -7.43
CA SER A 246 -11.88 -15.85 -7.88
C SER A 246 -13.05 -16.23 -6.95
N ILE A 247 -13.73 -15.21 -6.42
CA ILE A 247 -14.88 -15.37 -5.54
C ILE A 247 -16.15 -15.05 -6.35
N PRO A 248 -17.11 -15.98 -6.44
CA PRO A 248 -18.40 -15.69 -7.05
C PRO A 248 -19.11 -14.53 -6.34
N SER A 249 -19.80 -13.68 -7.10
CA SER A 249 -20.43 -12.46 -6.59
C SER A 249 -21.47 -12.70 -5.48
N ASP A 250 -22.13 -13.84 -5.50
CA ASP A 250 -23.11 -14.29 -4.48
C ASP A 250 -22.47 -14.79 -3.19
N SER A 251 -21.17 -15.08 -3.21
CA SER A 251 -20.41 -15.63 -2.09
C SER A 251 -19.48 -14.60 -1.42
N VAL A 252 -19.43 -13.35 -1.89
CA VAL A 252 -18.53 -12.30 -1.38
C VAL A 252 -18.69 -12.10 0.12
N GLU A 253 -19.93 -12.04 0.63
CA GLU A 253 -20.19 -11.83 2.06
C GLU A 253 -19.65 -12.97 2.93
N PHE A 254 -19.76 -14.22 2.46
CA PHE A 254 -19.24 -15.40 3.15
C PHE A 254 -17.70 -15.38 3.29
N PHE A 255 -16.99 -14.81 2.31
CA PHE A 255 -15.52 -14.76 2.30
C PHE A 255 -14.95 -13.50 2.95
N ARG A 256 -15.76 -12.50 3.29
CA ARG A 256 -15.31 -11.18 3.78
C ARG A 256 -14.37 -11.27 4.98
N ASN A 257 -14.60 -12.18 5.91
CA ASN A 257 -13.77 -12.34 7.12
C ASN A 257 -13.01 -13.67 7.17
N LYS A 258 -12.83 -14.35 6.02
CA LYS A 258 -12.14 -15.64 5.97
C LYS A 258 -10.74 -15.51 5.36
N LYS A 259 -9.85 -16.38 5.80
CA LYS A 259 -8.54 -16.56 5.17
C LYS A 259 -8.74 -16.92 3.70
N ARG A 260 -8.19 -16.09 2.78
CA ARG A 260 -8.34 -16.26 1.32
C ARG A 260 -7.07 -15.91 0.54
N HIS A 261 -6.02 -15.44 1.23
CA HIS A 261 -4.72 -15.10 0.66
C HIS A 261 -3.62 -16.00 1.24
N PRO A 262 -2.52 -16.21 0.53
CA PRO A 262 -1.49 -17.18 0.91
C PRO A 262 -0.75 -16.82 2.20
N THR A 263 -0.05 -17.83 2.74
CA THR A 263 0.93 -17.70 3.81
C THR A 263 2.33 -17.90 3.26
N ILE A 264 3.23 -16.97 3.54
CA ILE A 264 4.64 -17.00 3.16
C ILE A 264 5.47 -17.11 4.44
N GLU A 265 6.17 -18.21 4.60
CA GLU A 265 6.99 -18.45 5.80
C GLU A 265 8.31 -17.64 5.80
N ASP A 266 9.14 -17.86 6.83
CA ASP A 266 10.40 -17.14 7.03
C ASP A 266 11.43 -17.39 5.91
N ASP A 267 12.26 -16.39 5.59
CA ASP A 267 13.39 -16.49 4.65
C ASP A 267 13.03 -16.85 3.20
N VAL A 268 11.78 -16.58 2.79
CA VAL A 268 11.33 -16.84 1.41
C VAL A 268 11.73 -15.70 0.49
N ILE A 269 12.11 -16.06 -0.75
CA ILE A 269 12.37 -15.10 -1.83
C ILE A 269 11.39 -15.37 -2.97
N ILE A 270 10.66 -14.35 -3.40
CA ILE A 270 9.70 -14.44 -4.50
C ILE A 270 10.12 -13.47 -5.60
N TYR A 271 10.56 -14.03 -6.74
CA TYR A 271 11.02 -13.25 -7.88
C TYR A 271 9.86 -12.67 -8.69
N SER A 272 10.21 -11.74 -9.58
CA SER A 272 9.30 -10.88 -10.33
C SER A 272 8.17 -11.61 -11.02
N ASN A 273 6.97 -10.98 -10.98
CA ASN A 273 5.75 -11.46 -11.64
C ASN A 273 5.26 -12.84 -11.21
N ALA A 274 5.75 -13.37 -10.08
CA ALA A 274 5.18 -14.60 -9.54
C ALA A 274 3.78 -14.32 -8.98
N THR A 275 2.84 -15.23 -9.25
CA THR A 275 1.45 -15.15 -8.78
C THR A 275 1.17 -16.32 -7.85
N ILE A 276 0.80 -16.01 -6.60
CA ILE A 276 0.52 -16.99 -5.55
C ILE A 276 -0.88 -16.72 -5.01
N LEU A 277 -1.80 -17.66 -5.21
CA LEU A 277 -3.21 -17.50 -4.90
C LEU A 277 -3.72 -18.59 -3.96
N GLY A 278 -4.71 -18.23 -3.15
CA GLY A 278 -5.46 -19.17 -2.31
C GLY A 278 -5.12 -19.10 -0.82
N GLY A 279 -6.14 -19.24 0.03
CA GLY A 279 -6.02 -19.14 1.49
C GLY A 279 -5.28 -20.30 2.14
N GLU A 280 -5.35 -21.49 1.51
CA GLU A 280 -4.67 -22.69 1.97
C GLU A 280 -3.23 -22.82 1.42
N THR A 281 -2.85 -21.94 0.48
CA THR A 281 -1.51 -21.92 -0.10
C THR A 281 -0.47 -21.50 0.92
N VAL A 282 0.54 -22.32 1.16
CA VAL A 282 1.67 -22.05 2.05
C VAL A 282 2.99 -22.17 1.26
N ILE A 283 3.79 -21.12 1.27
CA ILE A 283 5.17 -21.17 0.78
C ILE A 283 6.10 -21.41 1.97
N GLY A 284 6.62 -22.63 2.06
CA GLY A 284 7.44 -23.09 3.18
C GLY A 284 8.77 -22.33 3.30
N ALA A 285 9.27 -22.25 4.52
CA ALA A 285 10.44 -21.44 4.89
C ALA A 285 11.68 -21.74 4.04
N ARG A 286 12.50 -20.71 3.78
CA ARG A 286 13.75 -20.81 3.01
C ARG A 286 13.55 -21.28 1.57
N SER A 287 12.33 -21.12 1.03
CA SER A 287 12.04 -21.45 -0.35
C SER A 287 12.27 -20.26 -1.27
N THR A 288 12.47 -20.56 -2.54
CA THR A 288 12.64 -19.55 -3.60
C THR A 288 11.64 -19.81 -4.71
N ILE A 289 10.81 -18.83 -5.00
CA ILE A 289 9.86 -18.86 -6.12
C ILE A 289 10.45 -18.07 -7.27
N GLY A 290 10.65 -18.72 -8.40
CA GLY A 290 11.18 -18.11 -9.63
C GLY A 290 10.22 -17.10 -10.25
N GLY A 291 10.75 -16.26 -11.13
CA GLY A 291 9.93 -15.27 -11.85
C GLY A 291 8.87 -15.92 -12.75
N ASN A 292 7.72 -15.26 -12.88
CA ASN A 292 6.56 -15.70 -13.67
C ASN A 292 5.96 -17.07 -13.26
N VAL A 293 6.31 -17.59 -12.08
CA VAL A 293 5.73 -18.83 -11.54
C VAL A 293 4.32 -18.56 -11.05
N TRP A 294 3.41 -19.47 -11.36
CA TRP A 294 2.04 -19.47 -10.85
C TRP A 294 1.84 -20.61 -9.87
N ILE A 295 1.40 -20.32 -8.64
CA ILE A 295 1.03 -21.29 -7.60
C ILE A 295 -0.40 -20.97 -7.19
N ILE A 296 -1.29 -21.91 -7.43
CA ILE A 296 -2.73 -21.74 -7.23
C ILE A 296 -3.22 -22.89 -6.37
N ASP A 297 -3.65 -22.57 -5.15
CA ASP A 297 -4.22 -23.53 -4.19
C ASP A 297 -3.32 -24.76 -3.94
N GLU A 298 -2.00 -24.54 -4.02
CA GLU A 298 -0.97 -25.57 -3.83
C GLU A 298 0.12 -25.04 -2.89
N SER A 299 0.61 -25.88 -1.97
CA SER A 299 1.66 -25.51 -1.02
C SER A 299 3.04 -25.98 -1.48
N VAL A 300 4.06 -25.17 -1.20
CA VAL A 300 5.47 -25.47 -1.48
C VAL A 300 6.17 -25.87 -0.17
N PRO A 301 6.79 -27.05 -0.10
CA PRO A 301 7.53 -27.47 1.09
C PRO A 301 8.70 -26.53 1.41
N PRO A 302 9.16 -26.48 2.68
CA PRO A 302 10.34 -25.70 3.04
C PRO A 302 11.60 -26.11 2.27
N ASN A 303 12.55 -25.16 2.13
CA ASN A 303 13.84 -25.36 1.43
C ASN A 303 13.71 -25.74 -0.06
N THR A 304 12.62 -25.34 -0.71
CA THR A 304 12.30 -25.72 -2.09
C THR A 304 12.54 -24.57 -3.05
N LYS A 305 13.09 -24.87 -4.22
CA LYS A 305 13.19 -23.91 -5.32
C LYS A 305 12.21 -24.29 -6.42
N VAL A 306 11.21 -23.43 -6.65
CA VAL A 306 10.22 -23.59 -7.72
C VAL A 306 10.63 -22.71 -8.89
N VAL A 307 10.79 -23.27 -10.07
CA VAL A 307 11.15 -22.53 -11.29
C VAL A 307 10.39 -23.08 -12.49
N LEU A 308 10.11 -22.21 -13.46
CA LEU A 308 9.57 -22.64 -14.74
C LEU A 308 10.65 -23.39 -15.54
N LYS A 309 10.22 -24.42 -16.29
CA LYS A 309 11.09 -25.02 -17.31
C LYS A 309 11.49 -23.92 -18.30
N ARG A 310 12.77 -23.88 -18.66
CA ARG A 310 13.28 -22.86 -19.60
C ARG A 310 12.48 -22.94 -20.92
N PRO A 311 11.88 -21.82 -21.37
CA PRO A 311 11.18 -21.81 -22.65
C PRO A 311 12.16 -21.99 -23.80
N GLU A 312 11.76 -22.68 -24.85
CA GLU A 312 12.51 -22.74 -26.09
C GLU A 312 12.39 -21.43 -26.85
N LEU A 313 13.54 -20.87 -27.25
CA LEU A 313 13.57 -19.68 -28.07
C LEU A 313 13.57 -20.05 -29.55
N ILE A 314 12.65 -19.52 -30.32
CA ILE A 314 12.58 -19.71 -31.77
C ILE A 314 13.15 -18.43 -32.41
N TYR A 315 14.22 -18.57 -33.17
CA TYR A 315 14.81 -17.47 -33.92
C TYR A 315 14.25 -17.46 -35.35
N LEU A 316 13.48 -16.43 -35.66
CA LEU A 316 12.96 -16.22 -37.02
C LEU A 316 13.83 -15.18 -37.73
N GLY A 317 14.55 -15.60 -38.76
CA GLY A 317 15.26 -14.67 -39.67
C GLY A 317 14.30 -13.91 -40.57
N ASN A 318 14.70 -12.73 -41.08
CA ASN A 318 13.89 -11.90 -41.99
C ASN A 318 13.51 -12.60 -43.30
N ASN A 319 14.14 -13.73 -43.63
CA ASN A 319 13.72 -14.63 -44.73
C ASN A 319 13.21 -15.92 -44.12
N SER A 320 11.89 -16.00 -43.96
CA SER A 320 11.13 -17.04 -43.30
C SER A 320 11.48 -18.46 -43.77
N LYS A 321 12.47 -19.09 -43.18
CA LYS A 321 12.59 -20.54 -43.00
C LYS A 321 12.97 -20.82 -41.58
N LEU A 322 12.12 -21.55 -40.85
CA LEU A 322 12.42 -22.08 -39.50
C LEU A 322 13.74 -22.86 -39.56
N ALA A 323 14.79 -22.30 -38.94
CA ALA A 323 16.01 -23.06 -38.71
C ALA A 323 15.80 -23.88 -37.44
N SER A 324 15.42 -25.13 -37.58
CA SER A 324 15.48 -26.11 -36.50
C SER A 324 16.94 -26.41 -36.17
N LYS A 325 17.46 -25.89 -35.09
CA LYS A 325 18.71 -26.41 -34.52
C LYS A 325 18.43 -27.75 -33.85
N SER A 326 19.20 -28.76 -34.23
CA SER A 326 19.16 -30.07 -33.60
C SER A 326 19.55 -30.05 -32.14
N PRO A 327 19.09 -31.02 -31.29
CA PRO A 327 19.20 -31.00 -29.82
C PRO A 327 20.61 -31.22 -29.24
N GLU A 328 21.68 -31.19 -30.01
CA GLU A 328 22.98 -31.73 -29.57
C GLU A 328 24.07 -30.73 -29.16
N GLU A 329 23.79 -29.44 -29.04
CA GLU A 329 24.76 -28.54 -28.41
C GLU A 329 24.27 -28.01 -27.06
N LYS A 330 24.37 -28.85 -26.05
CA LYS A 330 24.30 -28.45 -24.64
C LYS A 330 25.60 -27.76 -24.25
N SER A 331 25.69 -26.44 -24.38
CA SER A 331 26.71 -25.69 -23.64
C SER A 331 26.33 -25.69 -22.17
N THR A 332 27.01 -26.49 -21.39
CA THR A 332 26.97 -26.50 -19.92
C THR A 332 27.56 -25.18 -19.44
N ILE A 333 26.72 -24.19 -19.09
CA ILE A 333 27.17 -23.03 -18.35
C ILE A 333 27.42 -23.51 -16.92
N GLN A 334 28.69 -23.75 -16.59
CA GLN A 334 29.14 -23.95 -15.22
C GLN A 334 29.05 -22.61 -14.50
N PHE A 335 28.18 -22.50 -13.50
CA PHE A 335 28.26 -21.39 -12.54
C PHE A 335 29.47 -21.63 -11.66
N PRO A 336 30.31 -20.60 -11.39
CA PRO A 336 31.43 -20.76 -10.47
C PRO A 336 30.89 -21.13 -9.06
N GLU A 337 31.46 -22.18 -8.46
CA GLU A 337 31.24 -22.51 -7.06
C GLU A 337 31.62 -21.30 -6.19
N ARG A 338 30.77 -21.00 -5.22
CA ARG A 338 31.03 -19.94 -4.24
C ARG A 338 32.25 -20.36 -3.42
N GLU A 339 33.39 -19.72 -3.67
CA GLU A 339 34.50 -19.78 -2.74
C GLU A 339 34.04 -19.28 -1.36
N LYS A 340 34.28 -20.13 -0.36
CA LYS A 340 34.13 -19.76 1.04
C LYS A 340 35.14 -18.70 1.38
N VAL A 341 34.72 -17.44 1.43
CA VAL A 341 35.52 -16.40 2.07
C VAL A 341 35.34 -16.58 3.58
N MET A 342 36.30 -17.27 4.20
CA MET A 342 36.55 -17.17 5.63
C MET A 342 37.38 -15.91 5.85
N GLY A 343 36.92 -15.04 6.77
CA GLY A 343 37.60 -13.85 7.24
C GLY A 343 36.64 -12.94 7.97
#